data_056eeae3ea8eeaa7cfac6f7ace4ed670
#
_entry.id   056eeae3ea8eeaa7cfac6f7ace4ed670
#
_cell.length_a   1.000
_cell.length_b   1.000
_cell.length_c   1.000
_cell.angle_alpha   90.00
_cell.angle_beta   90.00
_cell.angle_gamma   90.00
#
_symmetry.space_group_name_H-M   'P 1'
#
loop_
_entity.id
_entity.type
_entity.pdbx_description
1 polymer ?
#
loop_
_entity_poly.entity_id
_entity_poly.type
_entity_poly.pdbx_seq_one_letter_code
_entity_poly.pdbx_strand_id
1 'polypeptide(L)'
;RAAAGASTLYEARNVQPHDVKSDRPWLTFEHQGQAYRLECDYIAGCDGFHGVARQSIPQESLKIFERVYPFGWLGILSDTPPVHAELVYAKHPRGFALCSMRSPTRSRYYLQVPVEEPLDEWPDARFWDELKNRLPGELAEQLVTGPSIEKSIAPLRSFVVEPMQYGRLFLLGDAAHIVPPTGAKGLNLAASDVSTLFRILLKVYREGRVDLLERYSAICLRRVWKAERFSW
;
A
#
# COMPACT_ATOMS: atom_id res chain seq x y z
N ARG A 1 -15.59 15.97 -0.48
CA ARG A 1 -16.11 15.46 0.82
C ARG A 1 -17.03 16.47 1.46
N ALA A 2 -16.63 17.73 1.66
CA ALA A 2 -17.49 18.78 2.23
C ALA A 2 -18.81 18.95 1.48
N ALA A 3 -18.80 18.93 0.13
CA ALA A 3 -19.99 18.99 -0.69
C ALA A 3 -20.98 17.81 -0.50
N ALA A 4 -20.50 16.69 0.05
CA ALA A 4 -21.32 15.52 0.40
C ALA A 4 -21.76 15.52 1.88
N GLY A 5 -21.51 16.59 2.63
CA GLY A 5 -21.85 16.69 4.05
C GLY A 5 -20.99 15.81 4.99
N ALA A 6 -19.91 15.21 4.47
CA ALA A 6 -19.03 14.37 5.27
C ALA A 6 -18.05 15.22 6.09
N SER A 7 -18.05 15.06 7.41
CA SER A 7 -17.06 15.66 8.29
C SER A 7 -15.68 15.01 8.10
N THR A 8 -14.65 15.85 8.05
CA THR A 8 -13.26 15.40 8.02
C THR A 8 -12.49 16.15 9.11
N LEU A 9 -11.90 15.39 10.02
CA LEU A 9 -11.02 15.92 11.06
C LEU A 9 -9.58 15.64 10.66
N TYR A 10 -8.80 16.68 10.44
CA TYR A 10 -7.37 16.57 10.18
C TYR A 10 -6.61 16.57 11.51
N GLU A 11 -5.44 15.90 11.54
CA GLU A 11 -4.57 15.84 12.72
C GLU A 11 -5.24 15.23 13.96
N ALA A 12 -6.21 14.34 13.77
CA ALA A 12 -6.72 13.52 14.87
C ALA A 12 -5.60 12.57 15.34
N ARG A 13 -5.32 12.56 16.65
CA ARG A 13 -4.26 11.77 17.28
C ARG A 13 -4.85 10.76 18.24
N ASN A 14 -4.06 9.76 18.64
CA ASN A 14 -4.42 8.76 19.65
C ASN A 14 -5.78 8.10 19.36
N VAL A 15 -6.04 7.83 18.06
CA VAL A 15 -7.29 7.17 17.65
C VAL A 15 -7.30 5.74 18.14
N GLN A 16 -8.39 5.32 18.82
CA GLN A 16 -8.57 3.98 19.31
C GLN A 16 -10.00 3.49 19.04
N PRO A 17 -10.18 2.32 18.40
CA PRO A 17 -11.47 1.65 18.27
C PRO A 17 -11.85 0.92 19.57
N HIS A 18 -13.12 0.95 19.91
CA HIS A 18 -13.68 0.30 21.08
C HIS A 18 -14.98 -0.44 20.72
N ASP A 19 -15.28 -1.49 21.47
CA ASP A 19 -16.53 -2.27 21.43
C ASP A 19 -16.94 -2.70 20.00
N VAL A 20 -15.95 -3.05 19.17
CA VAL A 20 -16.13 -3.32 17.74
C VAL A 20 -17.07 -4.49 17.43
N LYS A 21 -17.38 -5.35 18.42
CA LYS A 21 -18.39 -6.43 18.34
C LYS A 21 -19.79 -6.00 18.75
N SER A 22 -19.94 -4.85 19.38
CA SER A 22 -21.24 -4.34 19.81
C SER A 22 -22.03 -3.78 18.64
N ASP A 23 -23.32 -3.50 18.88
CA ASP A 23 -24.18 -2.83 17.90
C ASP A 23 -23.84 -1.36 17.72
N ARG A 24 -23.06 -0.80 18.63
CA ARG A 24 -22.58 0.60 18.59
C ARG A 24 -21.10 0.67 18.94
N PRO A 25 -20.19 0.34 18.04
CA PRO A 25 -18.79 0.61 18.25
C PRO A 25 -18.51 2.11 18.31
N TRP A 26 -17.41 2.47 18.93
CA TRP A 26 -17.04 3.86 19.08
C TRP A 26 -15.53 4.05 18.98
N LEU A 27 -15.12 5.29 18.68
CA LEU A 27 -13.73 5.72 18.63
C LEU A 27 -13.46 6.72 19.75
N THR A 28 -12.27 6.67 20.33
CA THR A 28 -11.66 7.80 21.03
C THR A 28 -10.57 8.40 20.17
N PHE A 29 -10.39 9.70 20.27
CA PHE A 29 -9.29 10.42 19.62
C PHE A 29 -9.10 11.80 20.27
N GLU A 30 -7.94 12.38 20.02
CA GLU A 30 -7.63 13.76 20.38
C GLU A 30 -7.62 14.64 19.15
N HIS A 31 -8.24 15.80 19.24
CA HIS A 31 -8.23 16.80 18.18
C HIS A 31 -8.13 18.18 18.80
N GLN A 32 -7.17 18.99 18.36
CA GLN A 32 -6.91 20.33 18.91
C GLN A 32 -6.74 20.36 20.44
N GLY A 33 -6.09 19.34 21.00
CA GLY A 33 -5.82 19.22 22.44
C GLY A 33 -7.02 18.80 23.30
N GLN A 34 -8.14 18.44 22.69
CA GLN A 34 -9.33 17.92 23.38
C GLN A 34 -9.58 16.45 23.04
N ALA A 35 -10.03 15.69 24.04
CA ALA A 35 -10.44 14.30 23.85
C ALA A 35 -11.88 14.22 23.36
N TYR A 36 -12.10 13.35 22.39
CA TYR A 36 -13.43 13.11 21.79
C TYR A 36 -13.78 11.63 21.83
N ARG A 37 -15.08 11.38 21.89
CA ARG A 37 -15.69 10.08 21.66
C ARG A 37 -16.67 10.20 20.50
N LEU A 38 -16.58 9.28 19.53
CA LEU A 38 -17.46 9.20 18.37
C LEU A 38 -18.11 7.81 18.32
N GLU A 39 -19.43 7.77 18.50
CA GLU A 39 -20.20 6.55 18.26
C GLU A 39 -20.54 6.38 16.79
N CYS A 40 -20.52 5.16 16.29
CA CYS A 40 -20.76 4.86 14.89
C CYS A 40 -21.40 3.47 14.72
N ASP A 41 -21.94 3.21 13.55
CA ASP A 41 -22.46 1.89 13.21
C ASP A 41 -21.34 0.92 12.77
N TYR A 42 -20.35 1.45 12.06
CA TYR A 42 -19.23 0.69 11.49
C TYR A 42 -17.96 1.51 11.51
N ILE A 43 -16.81 0.82 11.59
CA ILE A 43 -15.48 1.41 11.54
C ILE A 43 -14.75 0.86 10.32
N ALA A 44 -14.23 1.74 9.47
CA ALA A 44 -13.37 1.39 8.33
C ALA A 44 -11.93 1.80 8.62
N GLY A 45 -11.09 0.83 8.95
CA GLY A 45 -9.65 1.00 9.17
C GLY A 45 -8.90 1.11 7.84
N CYS A 46 -8.64 2.36 7.43
CA CYS A 46 -7.86 2.71 6.24
C CYS A 46 -6.53 3.37 6.65
N ASP A 47 -5.96 2.94 7.76
CA ASP A 47 -4.89 3.58 8.52
C ASP A 47 -3.50 2.99 8.24
N GLY A 48 -3.38 2.18 7.18
CA GLY A 48 -2.13 1.64 6.69
C GLY A 48 -1.56 0.50 7.54
N PHE A 49 -0.36 0.05 7.18
CA PHE A 49 0.27 -1.11 7.80
C PHE A 49 0.54 -0.94 9.30
N HIS A 50 0.88 0.25 9.73
CA HIS A 50 1.17 0.58 11.13
C HIS A 50 -0.04 1.13 11.90
N GLY A 51 -1.20 1.15 11.26
CA GLY A 51 -2.42 1.68 11.84
C GLY A 51 -2.95 0.89 13.03
N VAL A 52 -3.76 1.54 13.85
CA VAL A 52 -4.31 0.96 15.10
C VAL A 52 -5.48 0.02 14.84
N ALA A 53 -6.16 0.14 13.70
CA ALA A 53 -7.34 -0.66 13.39
C ALA A 53 -7.06 -2.17 13.49
N ARG A 54 -6.02 -2.66 12.78
CA ARG A 54 -5.63 -4.07 12.87
C ARG A 54 -5.14 -4.45 14.26
N GLN A 55 -4.39 -3.58 14.91
CA GLN A 55 -3.82 -3.82 16.25
C GLN A 55 -4.89 -3.92 17.34
N SER A 56 -6.08 -3.35 17.12
CA SER A 56 -7.21 -3.45 18.06
C SER A 56 -7.96 -4.79 17.96
N ILE A 57 -7.65 -5.63 16.98
CA ILE A 57 -8.23 -6.97 16.83
C ILE A 57 -7.38 -7.95 17.64
N PRO A 58 -7.98 -8.83 18.48
CA PRO A 58 -7.25 -9.86 19.20
C PRO A 58 -6.45 -10.75 18.26
N GLN A 59 -5.18 -10.99 18.58
CA GLN A 59 -4.27 -11.75 17.71
C GLN A 59 -4.76 -13.16 17.41
N GLU A 60 -5.40 -13.81 18.37
CA GLU A 60 -5.99 -15.14 18.23
C GLU A 60 -7.15 -15.19 17.21
N SER A 61 -7.71 -14.04 16.88
CA SER A 61 -8.77 -13.90 15.87
C SER A 61 -8.23 -13.68 14.45
N LEU A 62 -6.92 -13.53 14.31
CA LEU A 62 -6.27 -13.21 13.02
C LEU A 62 -5.31 -14.32 12.60
N LYS A 63 -5.35 -14.67 11.33
CA LYS A 63 -4.26 -15.35 10.63
C LYS A 63 -3.43 -14.32 9.89
N ILE A 64 -2.14 -14.27 10.16
CA ILE A 64 -1.21 -13.36 9.49
C ILE A 64 -0.30 -14.17 8.59
N PHE A 65 -0.25 -13.80 7.31
CA PHE A 65 0.68 -14.33 6.32
C PHE A 65 1.64 -13.21 5.97
N GLU A 66 2.91 -13.39 6.30
CA GLU A 66 3.94 -12.40 6.00
C GLU A 66 5.15 -13.06 5.37
N ARG A 67 5.67 -12.41 4.34
CA ARG A 67 6.95 -12.74 3.72
C ARG A 67 7.73 -11.46 3.52
N VAL A 68 8.85 -11.33 4.20
CA VAL A 68 9.84 -10.28 3.97
C VAL A 68 10.85 -10.80 2.96
N TYR A 69 11.14 -10.02 1.92
CA TYR A 69 12.12 -10.40 0.90
C TYR A 69 13.52 -9.92 1.31
N PRO A 70 14.59 -10.71 1.03
CA PRO A 70 15.96 -10.33 1.38
C PRO A 70 16.53 -9.25 0.45
N PHE A 71 15.69 -8.60 -0.33
CA PHE A 71 16.05 -7.53 -1.24
C PHE A 71 15.03 -6.41 -1.20
N GLY A 72 15.51 -5.23 -1.55
CA GLY A 72 14.69 -4.03 -1.68
C GLY A 72 14.83 -3.41 -3.08
N TRP A 73 14.07 -2.37 -3.30
CA TRP A 73 14.20 -1.53 -4.48
C TRP A 73 14.90 -0.23 -4.12
N LEU A 74 16.15 -0.12 -4.57
CA LEU A 74 16.87 1.15 -4.57
C LEU A 74 16.28 2.01 -5.69
N GLY A 75 15.56 3.04 -5.30
CA GLY A 75 14.89 3.94 -6.21
C GLY A 75 15.51 5.32 -6.25
N ILE A 76 15.64 5.90 -7.43
CA ILE A 76 15.94 7.33 -7.61
C ILE A 76 14.82 8.01 -8.38
N LEU A 77 14.60 9.29 -8.07
CA LEU A 77 13.84 10.23 -8.88
C LEU A 77 14.83 11.24 -9.44
N SER A 78 14.77 11.50 -10.75
CA SER A 78 15.68 12.46 -11.40
C SER A 78 14.94 13.29 -12.45
N ASP A 79 15.32 14.55 -12.58
CA ASP A 79 14.85 15.44 -13.67
C ASP A 79 15.64 15.15 -14.95
N THR A 80 15.43 13.94 -15.45
CA THR A 80 15.96 13.46 -16.72
C THR A 80 14.82 12.93 -17.59
N PRO A 81 14.92 13.05 -18.93
CA PRO A 81 13.93 12.45 -19.81
C PRO A 81 13.88 10.94 -19.60
N PRO A 82 12.72 10.31 -19.80
CA PRO A 82 12.58 8.87 -19.70
C PRO A 82 13.39 8.16 -20.79
N VAL A 83 13.99 7.01 -20.43
CA VAL A 83 14.69 6.17 -21.41
C VAL A 83 13.73 5.54 -22.42
N HIS A 84 12.45 5.42 -22.06
CA HIS A 84 11.39 4.92 -22.93
C HIS A 84 10.03 5.48 -22.48
N ALA A 85 9.10 5.64 -23.42
CA ALA A 85 7.75 6.13 -23.10
C ALA A 85 6.93 5.13 -22.29
N GLU A 86 7.18 3.84 -22.46
CA GLU A 86 6.54 2.77 -21.71
C GLU A 86 7.39 2.35 -20.51
N LEU A 87 6.75 1.65 -19.58
CA LEU A 87 7.40 1.06 -18.41
C LEU A 87 8.34 -0.07 -18.86
N VAL A 88 9.62 0.03 -18.51
CA VAL A 88 10.61 -0.99 -18.83
C VAL A 88 10.88 -1.86 -17.61
N TYR A 89 10.71 -3.17 -17.76
CA TYR A 89 11.13 -4.20 -16.81
C TYR A 89 12.33 -4.95 -17.40
N ALA A 90 13.49 -4.83 -16.79
CA ALA A 90 14.70 -5.52 -17.22
C ALA A 90 15.07 -6.60 -16.20
N LYS A 91 15.09 -7.87 -16.64
CA LYS A 91 15.62 -8.99 -15.87
C LYS A 91 17.10 -9.20 -16.25
N HIS A 92 17.98 -9.14 -15.28
CA HIS A 92 19.41 -9.32 -15.47
C HIS A 92 20.00 -10.26 -14.40
N PRO A 93 21.10 -11.01 -14.66
CA PRO A 93 21.76 -11.84 -13.64
C PRO A 93 22.18 -11.07 -12.38
N ARG A 94 22.48 -9.77 -12.50
CA ARG A 94 22.82 -8.87 -11.38
C ARG A 94 21.59 -8.38 -10.59
N GLY A 95 20.39 -8.76 -10.99
CA GLY A 95 19.13 -8.36 -10.38
C GLY A 95 18.23 -7.55 -11.33
N PHE A 96 17.03 -7.33 -10.90
CA PHE A 96 15.99 -6.63 -11.63
C PHE A 96 16.26 -5.12 -11.70
N ALA A 97 15.87 -4.49 -12.83
CA ALA A 97 15.81 -3.04 -12.97
C ALA A 97 14.47 -2.61 -13.58
N LEU A 98 14.03 -1.40 -13.21
CA LEU A 98 12.77 -0.82 -13.70
C LEU A 98 12.98 0.64 -14.05
N CYS A 99 12.49 1.04 -15.24
CA CYS A 99 12.48 2.43 -15.68
C CYS A 99 11.03 2.89 -15.86
N SER A 100 10.68 4.01 -15.24
CA SER A 100 9.32 4.54 -15.24
C SER A 100 9.31 6.03 -15.55
N MET A 101 8.62 6.41 -16.60
CA MET A 101 8.33 7.80 -16.90
C MET A 101 7.38 8.40 -15.85
N ARG A 102 7.71 9.59 -15.34
CA ARG A 102 6.82 10.39 -14.50
C ARG A 102 6.26 11.60 -15.27
N SER A 103 7.09 12.17 -16.13
CA SER A 103 6.73 13.21 -17.09
C SER A 103 7.74 13.16 -18.25
N PRO A 104 7.58 13.96 -19.31
CA PRO A 104 8.59 14.05 -20.38
C PRO A 104 9.99 14.47 -19.90
N THR A 105 10.09 15.09 -18.72
CA THR A 105 11.36 15.62 -18.16
C THR A 105 11.71 15.00 -16.80
N ARG A 106 10.95 14.01 -16.32
CA ARG A 106 11.20 13.40 -15.01
C ARG A 106 10.99 11.90 -15.07
N SER A 107 11.94 11.16 -14.51
CA SER A 107 11.93 9.70 -14.50
C SER A 107 12.20 9.13 -13.12
N ARG A 108 11.64 7.96 -12.87
CA ARG A 108 11.89 7.14 -11.68
C ARG A 108 12.51 5.82 -12.12
N TYR A 109 13.64 5.48 -11.50
CA TYR A 109 14.37 4.26 -11.78
C TYR A 109 14.53 3.43 -10.52
N TYR A 110 14.55 2.11 -10.67
CA TYR A 110 14.73 1.19 -9.56
C TYR A 110 15.73 0.10 -9.91
N LEU A 111 16.54 -0.26 -8.93
CA LEU A 111 17.44 -1.41 -8.95
C LEU A 111 17.09 -2.34 -7.80
N GLN A 112 17.04 -3.63 -8.05
CA GLN A 112 17.00 -4.63 -7.00
C GLN A 112 18.36 -4.71 -6.33
N VAL A 113 18.38 -4.51 -5.01
CA VAL A 113 19.58 -4.57 -4.17
C VAL A 113 19.27 -5.35 -2.88
N PRO A 114 20.26 -5.91 -2.16
CA PRO A 114 20.03 -6.40 -0.81
C PRO A 114 19.38 -5.32 0.07
N VAL A 115 18.44 -5.71 0.93
CA VAL A 115 17.67 -4.74 1.74
C VAL A 115 18.54 -4.03 2.77
N GLU A 116 19.62 -4.67 3.19
CA GLU A 116 20.54 -4.18 4.22
C GLU A 116 21.69 -3.33 3.63
N GLU A 117 21.71 -3.15 2.31
CA GLU A 117 22.78 -2.39 1.65
C GLU A 117 22.72 -0.91 2.06
N PRO A 118 23.83 -0.31 2.52
CA PRO A 118 23.85 1.08 2.96
C PRO A 118 23.57 2.02 1.79
N LEU A 119 22.66 2.97 1.98
CA LEU A 119 22.30 3.95 0.94
C LEU A 119 23.49 4.84 0.55
N ASP A 120 24.38 5.10 1.51
CA ASP A 120 25.58 5.94 1.32
C ASP A 120 26.59 5.31 0.34
N GLU A 121 26.55 3.99 0.18
CA GLU A 121 27.39 3.31 -0.80
C GLU A 121 26.88 3.44 -2.23
N TRP A 122 25.74 4.10 -2.44
CA TRP A 122 25.12 4.33 -3.74
C TRP A 122 25.14 5.79 -4.18
N PRO A 123 26.33 6.39 -4.45
CA PRO A 123 26.38 7.68 -5.13
C PRO A 123 25.68 7.59 -6.49
N ASP A 124 25.20 8.70 -7.03
CA ASP A 124 24.45 8.72 -8.28
C ASP A 124 25.21 8.05 -9.44
N ALA A 125 26.51 8.26 -9.53
CA ALA A 125 27.34 7.63 -10.55
C ALA A 125 27.26 6.09 -10.50
N ARG A 126 27.41 5.49 -9.32
CA ARG A 126 27.28 4.02 -9.14
C ARG A 126 25.90 3.54 -9.54
N PHE A 127 24.85 4.28 -9.16
CA PHE A 127 23.48 3.93 -9.54
C PHE A 127 23.29 3.90 -11.05
N TRP A 128 23.73 4.95 -11.73
CA TRP A 128 23.58 5.06 -13.19
C TRP A 128 24.41 4.00 -13.94
N ASP A 129 25.63 3.72 -13.49
CA ASP A 129 26.46 2.67 -14.09
C ASP A 129 25.83 1.29 -13.92
N GLU A 130 25.30 1.00 -12.74
CA GLU A 130 24.62 -0.27 -12.48
C GLU A 130 23.30 -0.39 -13.26
N LEU A 131 22.55 0.70 -13.40
CA LEU A 131 21.34 0.72 -14.24
C LEU A 131 21.68 0.43 -15.71
N LYS A 132 22.69 1.07 -16.26
CA LYS A 132 23.16 0.81 -17.62
C LYS A 132 23.56 -0.65 -17.82
N ASN A 133 24.26 -1.24 -16.84
CA ASN A 133 24.67 -2.63 -16.88
C ASN A 133 23.51 -3.63 -16.88
N ARG A 134 22.34 -3.24 -16.38
CA ARG A 134 21.15 -4.12 -16.31
C ARG A 134 20.18 -3.90 -17.45
N LEU A 135 20.29 -2.81 -18.18
CA LEU A 135 19.44 -2.52 -19.33
C LEU A 135 19.97 -3.20 -20.61
N PRO A 136 19.06 -3.52 -21.58
CA PRO A 136 19.48 -3.84 -22.94
C PRO A 136 20.34 -2.70 -23.54
N GLY A 137 21.34 -3.05 -24.36
CA GLY A 137 22.33 -2.11 -24.88
C GLY A 137 21.72 -0.85 -25.51
N GLU A 138 20.72 -1.02 -26.37
CA GLU A 138 20.02 0.11 -27.03
C GLU A 138 19.39 1.09 -26.02
N LEU A 139 18.83 0.60 -24.93
CA LEU A 139 18.25 1.44 -23.87
C LEU A 139 19.34 2.05 -22.98
N ALA A 140 20.42 1.30 -22.73
CA ALA A 140 21.54 1.80 -21.94
C ALA A 140 22.24 2.99 -22.64
N GLU A 141 22.34 2.97 -23.97
CA GLU A 141 22.90 4.06 -24.78
C GLU A 141 22.01 5.31 -24.78
N GLN A 142 20.70 5.14 -24.74
CA GLN A 142 19.73 6.24 -24.72
C GLN A 142 19.52 6.85 -23.32
N LEU A 143 20.06 6.20 -22.27
CA LEU A 143 19.83 6.62 -20.89
C LEU A 143 20.52 7.96 -20.59
N VAL A 144 19.73 8.99 -20.35
CA VAL A 144 20.20 10.29 -19.86
C VAL A 144 20.33 10.25 -18.34
N THR A 145 21.51 10.55 -17.83
CA THR A 145 21.82 10.57 -16.39
C THR A 145 21.76 12.00 -15.85
N GLY A 146 21.50 12.15 -14.56
CA GLY A 146 21.46 13.43 -13.86
C GLY A 146 21.47 13.27 -12.35
N PRO A 147 21.45 14.35 -11.58
CA PRO A 147 21.40 14.27 -10.12
C PRO A 147 20.07 13.65 -9.65
N SER A 148 20.14 12.85 -8.58
CA SER A 148 18.94 12.37 -7.93
C SER A 148 18.29 13.47 -7.08
N ILE A 149 16.97 13.64 -7.22
CA ILE A 149 16.16 14.52 -6.37
C ILE A 149 15.77 13.78 -5.10
N GLU A 150 15.55 12.47 -5.22
CA GLU A 150 15.16 11.57 -4.13
C GLU A 150 15.86 10.24 -4.36
N LYS A 151 16.36 9.64 -3.28
CA LYS A 151 16.96 8.31 -3.29
C LYS A 151 16.59 7.55 -2.03
N SER A 152 16.14 6.31 -2.17
CA SER A 152 15.77 5.46 -1.04
C SER A 152 15.82 3.98 -1.41
N ILE A 153 15.99 3.12 -0.41
CA ILE A 153 15.79 1.68 -0.54
C ILE A 153 14.46 1.33 0.13
N ALA A 154 13.52 0.83 -0.67
CA ALA A 154 12.23 0.37 -0.19
C ALA A 154 12.30 -1.14 0.06
N PRO A 155 12.15 -1.62 1.31
CA PRO A 155 12.06 -3.05 1.58
C PRO A 155 10.76 -3.60 0.98
N LEU A 156 10.82 -4.82 0.49
CA LEU A 156 9.65 -5.48 -0.09
C LEU A 156 9.10 -6.52 0.87
N ARG A 157 7.77 -6.55 0.95
CA ARG A 157 7.05 -7.57 1.70
C ARG A 157 5.73 -7.95 1.03
N SER A 158 5.32 -9.17 1.25
CA SER A 158 3.94 -9.60 1.13
C SER A 158 3.34 -9.72 2.51
N PHE A 159 2.14 -9.21 2.70
CA PHE A 159 1.43 -9.28 3.96
C PHE A 159 -0.07 -9.43 3.70
N VAL A 160 -0.70 -10.40 4.36
CA VAL A 160 -2.15 -10.59 4.30
C VAL A 160 -2.65 -10.97 5.67
N VAL A 161 -3.71 -10.33 6.12
CA VAL A 161 -4.41 -10.69 7.34
C VAL A 161 -5.79 -11.29 7.03
N GLU A 162 -6.13 -12.37 7.69
CA GLU A 162 -7.43 -13.04 7.60
C GLU A 162 -8.04 -13.24 9.00
N PRO A 163 -9.32 -12.89 9.17
CA PRO A 163 -10.20 -12.16 8.26
C PRO A 163 -9.85 -10.66 8.17
N MET A 164 -10.34 -9.99 7.13
CA MET A 164 -10.26 -8.53 6.98
C MET A 164 -11.39 -7.79 7.71
N GLN A 165 -12.03 -8.45 8.66
CA GLN A 165 -13.18 -7.95 9.41
C GLN A 165 -13.21 -8.57 10.81
N TYR A 166 -13.57 -7.77 11.80
CA TYR A 166 -13.83 -8.23 13.15
C TYR A 166 -15.00 -7.46 13.77
N GLY A 167 -16.14 -8.13 13.89
CA GLY A 167 -17.38 -7.47 14.27
C GLY A 167 -17.75 -6.36 13.26
N ARG A 168 -17.83 -5.12 13.73
CA ARG A 168 -18.16 -3.94 12.93
C ARG A 168 -16.92 -3.13 12.50
N LEU A 169 -15.73 -3.66 12.69
CA LEU A 169 -14.46 -3.12 12.20
C LEU A 169 -14.05 -3.85 10.93
N PHE A 170 -13.79 -3.08 9.87
CA PHE A 170 -13.31 -3.55 8.56
C PHE A 170 -11.92 -3.01 8.30
N LEU A 171 -11.01 -3.85 7.82
CA LEU A 171 -9.66 -3.47 7.40
C LEU A 171 -9.61 -3.31 5.89
N LEU A 172 -8.99 -2.22 5.40
CA LEU A 172 -8.91 -1.90 3.98
C LEU A 172 -7.48 -1.50 3.60
N GLY A 173 -7.07 -1.89 2.39
CA GLY A 173 -5.76 -1.56 1.86
C GLY A 173 -4.63 -2.08 2.75
N ASP A 174 -3.59 -1.28 2.96
CA ASP A 174 -2.38 -1.67 3.69
C ASP A 174 -2.63 -2.03 5.16
N ALA A 175 -3.79 -1.66 5.73
CA ALA A 175 -4.21 -2.17 7.04
C ALA A 175 -4.46 -3.68 7.03
N ALA A 176 -4.86 -4.25 5.88
CA ALA A 176 -5.19 -5.65 5.70
C ALA A 176 -4.18 -6.43 4.85
N HIS A 177 -3.57 -5.80 3.85
CA HIS A 177 -2.70 -6.49 2.89
C HIS A 177 -1.68 -5.55 2.25
N ILE A 178 -0.49 -6.07 2.02
CA ILE A 178 0.57 -5.44 1.21
C ILE A 178 1.00 -6.45 0.16
N VAL A 179 0.97 -6.05 -1.10
CA VAL A 179 1.48 -6.84 -2.21
C VAL A 179 2.77 -6.23 -2.75
N PRO A 180 3.72 -7.04 -3.24
CA PRO A 180 4.93 -6.51 -3.86
C PRO A 180 4.58 -5.55 -4.99
N PRO A 181 5.33 -4.45 -5.16
CA PRO A 181 5.00 -3.40 -6.13
C PRO A 181 5.18 -3.81 -7.59
N THR A 182 5.76 -4.98 -7.86
CA THR A 182 6.04 -5.52 -9.20
C THR A 182 4.81 -5.50 -10.12
N GLY A 183 3.63 -5.79 -9.57
CA GLY A 183 2.38 -5.78 -10.35
C GLY A 183 1.60 -4.46 -10.29
N ALA A 184 2.08 -3.45 -9.55
CA ALA A 184 1.40 -2.17 -9.30
C ALA A 184 -0.07 -2.35 -8.83
N LYS A 185 -0.36 -3.35 -7.99
CA LYS A 185 -1.73 -3.74 -7.60
C LYS A 185 -2.19 -3.15 -6.27
N GLY A 186 -1.30 -2.64 -5.40
CA GLY A 186 -1.66 -2.20 -4.04
C GLY A 186 -2.81 -1.19 -4.02
N LEU A 187 -2.70 -0.09 -4.75
CA LEU A 187 -3.75 0.93 -4.82
C LEU A 187 -5.06 0.38 -5.39
N ASN A 188 -4.97 -0.45 -6.44
CA ASN A 188 -6.16 -1.04 -7.07
C ASN A 188 -6.90 -2.00 -6.12
N LEU A 189 -6.17 -2.76 -5.30
CA LEU A 189 -6.75 -3.62 -4.27
C LEU A 189 -7.44 -2.77 -3.19
N ALA A 190 -6.76 -1.76 -2.66
CA ALA A 190 -7.33 -0.85 -1.67
C ALA A 190 -8.62 -0.18 -2.18
N ALA A 191 -8.63 0.34 -3.42
CA ALA A 191 -9.82 0.89 -4.04
C ALA A 191 -10.94 -0.15 -4.23
N SER A 192 -10.56 -1.40 -4.51
CA SER A 192 -11.52 -2.52 -4.62
C SER A 192 -12.15 -2.87 -3.28
N ASP A 193 -11.38 -2.80 -2.17
CA ASP A 193 -11.91 -3.02 -0.82
C ASP A 193 -12.93 -1.94 -0.46
N VAL A 194 -12.58 -0.67 -0.71
CA VAL A 194 -13.50 0.46 -0.51
C VAL A 194 -14.77 0.29 -1.31
N SER A 195 -14.67 -0.06 -2.60
CA SER A 195 -15.82 -0.30 -3.46
C SER A 195 -16.69 -1.46 -2.97
N THR A 196 -16.07 -2.52 -2.47
CA THR A 196 -16.77 -3.69 -1.93
C THR A 196 -17.53 -3.32 -0.66
N LEU A 197 -16.86 -2.69 0.32
CA LEU A 197 -17.47 -2.27 1.57
C LEU A 197 -18.60 -1.26 1.32
N PHE A 198 -18.38 -0.27 0.46
CA PHE A 198 -19.38 0.72 0.09
C PHE A 198 -20.67 0.07 -0.44
N ARG A 199 -20.55 -0.88 -1.39
CA ARG A 199 -21.71 -1.59 -1.96
C ARG A 199 -22.44 -2.43 -0.93
N ILE A 200 -21.72 -3.04 0.00
CA ILE A 200 -22.32 -3.80 1.09
C ILE A 200 -23.07 -2.86 2.03
N LEU A 201 -22.42 -1.79 2.51
CA LEU A 201 -23.05 -0.82 3.42
C LEU A 201 -24.26 -0.15 2.78
N LEU A 202 -24.22 0.15 1.48
CA LEU A 202 -25.36 0.70 0.76
C LEU A 202 -26.59 -0.23 0.86
N LYS A 203 -26.42 -1.54 0.72
CA LYS A 203 -27.48 -2.51 0.88
C LYS A 203 -27.91 -2.70 2.33
N VAL A 204 -26.95 -2.63 3.27
CA VAL A 204 -27.28 -2.66 4.71
C VAL A 204 -28.19 -1.50 5.07
N TYR A 205 -27.84 -0.27 4.69
CA TYR A 205 -28.62 0.91 5.04
C TYR A 205 -29.93 1.07 4.25
N ARG A 206 -29.96 0.62 3.01
CA ARG A 206 -31.18 0.76 2.16
C ARG A 206 -32.14 -0.41 2.23
N GLU A 207 -31.60 -1.62 2.41
CA GLU A 207 -32.36 -2.87 2.27
C GLU A 207 -32.36 -3.71 3.56
N GLY A 208 -31.66 -3.28 4.63
CA GLY A 208 -31.50 -4.05 5.87
C GLY A 208 -30.67 -5.33 5.75
N ARG A 209 -29.87 -5.45 4.67
CA ARG A 209 -29.11 -6.67 4.34
C ARG A 209 -27.82 -6.80 5.16
N VAL A 210 -27.95 -6.92 6.49
CA VAL A 210 -26.79 -7.09 7.40
C VAL A 210 -26.02 -8.39 7.17
N ASP A 211 -26.67 -9.40 6.61
CA ASP A 211 -26.07 -10.68 6.22
C ASP A 211 -24.91 -10.54 5.24
N LEU A 212 -24.88 -9.47 4.47
CA LEU A 212 -23.83 -9.20 3.48
C LEU A 212 -22.51 -8.75 4.12
N LEU A 213 -22.53 -8.24 5.35
CA LEU A 213 -21.31 -7.81 6.05
C LEU A 213 -20.31 -8.97 6.20
N GLU A 214 -20.80 -10.17 6.54
CA GLU A 214 -19.96 -11.35 6.71
C GLU A 214 -19.24 -11.79 5.43
N ARG A 215 -19.71 -11.32 4.27
CA ARG A 215 -19.14 -11.66 2.96
C ARG A 215 -17.96 -10.77 2.58
N TYR A 216 -17.76 -9.65 3.28
CA TYR A 216 -16.72 -8.66 2.94
C TYR A 216 -15.33 -9.29 2.84
N SER A 217 -14.90 -9.93 3.91
CA SER A 217 -13.57 -10.54 4.00
C SER A 217 -13.31 -11.55 2.87
N ALA A 218 -14.24 -12.48 2.65
CA ALA A 218 -14.08 -13.51 1.63
C ALA A 218 -14.02 -12.91 0.20
N ILE A 219 -14.79 -11.85 -0.08
CA ILE A 219 -14.80 -11.19 -1.39
C ILE A 219 -13.45 -10.48 -1.62
N CYS A 220 -12.94 -9.75 -0.63
CA CYS A 220 -11.69 -9.00 -0.76
C CYS A 220 -10.50 -9.95 -0.83
N LEU A 221 -10.37 -10.92 0.08
CA LEU A 221 -9.28 -11.89 0.14
C LEU A 221 -9.11 -12.68 -1.16
N ARG A 222 -10.21 -13.02 -1.83
CA ARG A 222 -10.13 -13.70 -3.14
C ARG A 222 -9.35 -12.89 -4.19
N ARG A 223 -9.43 -11.56 -4.14
CA ARG A 223 -8.67 -10.67 -5.05
C ARG A 223 -7.25 -10.48 -4.56
N VAL A 224 -7.07 -10.31 -3.27
CA VAL A 224 -5.75 -10.16 -2.63
C VAL A 224 -4.86 -11.35 -2.97
N TRP A 225 -5.32 -12.57 -2.72
CA TRP A 225 -4.55 -13.78 -3.01
C TRP A 225 -4.23 -13.98 -4.50
N LYS A 226 -5.12 -13.54 -5.40
CA LYS A 226 -4.80 -13.54 -6.83
C LYS A 226 -3.68 -12.55 -7.18
N ALA A 227 -3.69 -11.37 -6.55
CA ALA A 227 -2.66 -10.36 -6.77
C ALA A 227 -1.32 -10.79 -6.16
N GLU A 228 -1.32 -11.38 -4.96
CA GLU A 228 -0.12 -11.97 -4.35
C GLU A 228 0.50 -13.02 -5.25
N ARG A 229 -0.29 -13.98 -5.72
CA ARG A 229 0.19 -15.02 -6.64
C ARG A 229 0.77 -14.45 -7.95
N PHE A 230 0.24 -13.35 -8.43
CA PHE A 230 0.74 -12.69 -9.65
C PHE A 230 2.06 -11.94 -9.39
N SER A 231 2.25 -11.43 -8.17
CA SER A 231 3.39 -10.57 -7.80
C SER A 231 4.60 -11.36 -7.28
N TRP A 232 4.49 -12.68 -7.14
CA TRP A 232 5.55 -13.59 -6.67
C TRP A 232 6.53 -13.98 -7.79
#